data_a07989fecff78c97c6a9e6d8190d8c26
#
_entry.id   a07989fecff78c97c6a9e6d8190d8c26
#
_cell.length_a   1.000
_cell.length_b   1.000
_cell.length_c   1.000
_cell.angle_alpha   90.00
_cell.angle_beta   90.00
_cell.angle_gamma   90.00
#
_symmetry.space_group_name_H-M   'P 1'
#
loop_
_entity.id
_entity.type
_entity.pdbx_description
1 polymer ?
#
loop_
_entity_poly.entity_id
_entity_poly.type
_entity_poly.pdbx_seq_one_letter_code
_entity_poly.pdbx_strand_id
1 'polypeptide(L)'
;MAHPMMVDFKQAPFLVIWETTQACDLACSHCRASAQPQRHPDELTTEEGEALLADTAAMGTPVFILSGGDPVKRPDLCRLITYGKQLGLRIGTIPAATATLTKDLVRSLKDAGLDQMAVSLDFPRAELHDAFRGVSGAFNKTMAAVEWAHECGLPLQINTSLCAQSAPYLEEMAVLVERLGIVFWEIFFLVPVGRGEALGGLTADQCEQLFEVIYRVQRQSHFVVKVTEAPHYRRYVAQCEAERGAAERPGAGLATLPQMLRRSEGPGHTVGLAPRGVNAGNGFAFVSHTGEVFPSGFLPVRAGSVRSQPLSDIYRHSELFQTLRNPDALLGRCGRCEYRAICGGSRSRAYALSGSYLATDPWCAYQPAPMPGM
;
A
#
# COMPACT_ATOMS: atom_id res chain seq x y z
N MET A 1 -24.83 -3.83 13.93
CA MET A 1 -24.03 -3.61 12.71
C MET A 1 -23.28 -2.30 12.89
N ALA A 2 -21.96 -2.37 13.08
CA ALA A 2 -21.17 -1.15 13.20
C ALA A 2 -21.13 -0.46 11.83
N HIS A 3 -21.56 0.79 11.75
CA HIS A 3 -21.35 1.63 10.58
C HIS A 3 -19.85 1.62 10.23
N PRO A 4 -19.47 1.53 8.93
CA PRO A 4 -18.07 1.70 8.56
C PRO A 4 -17.65 3.10 9.05
N MET A 5 -16.67 3.13 9.96
CA MET A 5 -16.17 4.40 10.52
C MET A 5 -15.64 5.26 9.36
N MET A 6 -16.34 6.33 9.04
CA MET A 6 -15.91 7.34 8.08
C MET A 6 -14.81 8.17 8.73
N VAL A 7 -13.55 7.83 8.45
CA VAL A 7 -12.39 8.62 8.91
C VAL A 7 -12.34 9.92 8.12
N ASP A 8 -12.34 11.06 8.80
CA ASP A 8 -12.03 12.34 8.17
C ASP A 8 -10.52 12.44 7.94
N PHE A 9 -10.10 12.35 6.67
CA PHE A 9 -8.68 12.42 6.30
C PHE A 9 -8.01 13.78 6.57
N LYS A 10 -8.77 14.80 6.97
CA LYS A 10 -8.19 16.04 7.49
C LYS A 10 -7.73 15.88 8.93
N GLN A 11 -8.34 15.00 9.70
CA GLN A 11 -8.10 14.80 11.13
C GLN A 11 -7.21 13.59 11.43
N ALA A 12 -7.37 12.49 10.66
CA ALA A 12 -6.64 11.24 10.87
C ALA A 12 -6.37 10.52 9.55
N PRO A 13 -5.25 9.83 9.39
CA PRO A 13 -5.06 8.86 8.31
C PRO A 13 -5.96 7.65 8.54
N PHE A 14 -6.41 7.00 7.48
CA PHE A 14 -7.03 5.68 7.56
C PHE A 14 -6.01 4.60 7.91
N LEU A 15 -4.78 4.79 7.45
CA LEU A 15 -3.70 3.82 7.53
C LEU A 15 -2.38 4.51 7.90
N VAL A 16 -1.72 3.99 8.93
CA VAL A 16 -0.32 4.29 9.24
C VAL A 16 0.53 3.06 8.95
N ILE A 17 1.62 3.25 8.23
CA ILE A 17 2.67 2.23 8.10
C ILE A 17 3.90 2.69 8.87
N TRP A 18 4.41 1.84 9.75
CA TRP A 18 5.69 2.03 10.40
C TRP A 18 6.71 1.03 9.84
N GLU A 19 7.78 1.56 9.24
CA GLU A 19 8.99 0.80 8.92
C GLU A 19 9.73 0.52 10.23
N THR A 20 9.44 -0.60 10.86
CA THR A 20 9.91 -0.91 12.22
C THR A 20 11.43 -1.13 12.30
N THR A 21 12.05 -1.52 11.17
CA THR A 21 13.48 -1.76 11.00
C THR A 21 13.86 -1.68 9.53
N GLN A 22 15.11 -1.36 9.21
CA GLN A 22 15.68 -1.55 7.88
C GLN A 22 16.38 -2.91 7.71
N ALA A 23 16.53 -3.69 8.79
CA ALA A 23 17.17 -4.98 8.72
C ALA A 23 16.36 -5.97 7.86
N CYS A 24 17.02 -6.64 6.91
CA CYS A 24 16.42 -7.65 6.05
C CYS A 24 17.51 -8.58 5.49
N ASP A 25 17.18 -9.86 5.32
CA ASP A 25 18.08 -10.84 4.67
C ASP A 25 17.87 -10.93 3.15
N LEU A 26 16.90 -10.18 2.60
CA LEU A 26 16.68 -10.10 1.15
C LEU A 26 17.44 -8.91 0.55
N ALA A 27 17.83 -9.07 -0.72
CA ALA A 27 18.51 -8.05 -1.52
C ALA A 27 17.68 -7.58 -2.71
N CYS A 28 16.36 -7.42 -2.53
CA CYS A 28 15.40 -7.12 -3.60
C CYS A 28 15.83 -5.95 -4.48
N SER A 29 15.77 -6.12 -5.80
CA SER A 29 16.16 -5.09 -6.77
C SER A 29 15.27 -3.85 -6.75
N HIS A 30 14.01 -3.96 -6.29
CA HIS A 30 13.05 -2.86 -6.16
C HIS A 30 13.00 -2.26 -4.75
N CYS A 31 13.90 -2.64 -3.83
CA CYS A 31 13.79 -2.24 -2.43
C CYS A 31 13.86 -0.71 -2.25
N ARG A 32 12.76 -0.13 -1.83
CA ARG A 32 12.63 1.29 -1.49
C ARG A 32 13.58 1.72 -0.38
N ALA A 33 13.66 0.89 0.69
CA ALA A 33 14.42 1.19 1.89
C ALA A 33 15.92 0.96 1.74
N SER A 34 16.39 0.34 0.63
CA SER A 34 17.77 -0.13 0.50
C SER A 34 18.22 -0.94 1.72
N ALA A 35 17.37 -1.90 2.11
CA ALA A 35 17.49 -2.65 3.35
C ALA A 35 18.90 -3.19 3.60
N GLN A 36 19.28 -3.24 4.87
CA GLN A 36 20.59 -3.64 5.38
C GLN A 36 20.48 -4.97 6.16
N PRO A 37 21.55 -5.76 6.31
CA PRO A 37 21.48 -7.01 7.08
C PRO A 37 21.23 -6.81 8.58
N GLN A 38 21.65 -5.67 9.13
CA GLN A 38 21.62 -5.38 10.57
C GLN A 38 20.66 -4.24 10.88
N ARG A 39 20.11 -4.23 12.10
CA ARG A 39 19.26 -3.17 12.61
C ARG A 39 20.08 -1.87 12.80
N HIS A 40 19.44 -0.76 12.53
CA HIS A 40 20.02 0.56 12.80
C HIS A 40 20.00 0.85 14.31
N PRO A 41 21.08 1.41 14.90
CA PRO A 41 21.14 1.68 16.34
C PRO A 41 20.09 2.70 16.83
N ASP A 42 19.69 3.63 15.96
CA ASP A 42 18.71 4.68 16.26
C ASP A 42 17.27 4.27 15.89
N GLU A 43 16.99 2.97 15.72
CA GLU A 43 15.58 2.54 15.54
C GLU A 43 14.75 2.92 16.77
N LEU A 44 13.45 3.24 16.55
CA LEU A 44 12.54 3.49 17.66
C LEU A 44 12.58 2.32 18.66
N THR A 45 12.68 2.63 19.95
CA THR A 45 12.60 1.64 21.03
C THR A 45 11.21 1.02 21.07
N THR A 46 11.02 0.01 21.90
CA THR A 46 9.70 -0.59 22.13
C THR A 46 8.73 0.44 22.69
N GLU A 47 9.18 1.23 23.67
CA GLU A 47 8.37 2.27 24.34
C GLU A 47 8.00 3.41 23.37
N GLU A 48 8.92 3.84 22.51
CA GLU A 48 8.63 4.81 21.45
C GLU A 48 7.62 4.24 20.43
N GLY A 49 7.73 2.96 20.09
CA GLY A 49 6.77 2.26 19.23
C GLY A 49 5.39 2.13 19.85
N GLU A 50 5.31 1.83 21.16
CA GLU A 50 4.05 1.81 21.91
C GLU A 50 3.42 3.21 21.99
N ALA A 51 4.21 4.26 22.20
CA ALA A 51 3.73 5.64 22.16
C ALA A 51 3.17 6.03 20.79
N LEU A 52 3.84 5.61 19.71
CA LEU A 52 3.35 5.81 18.33
C LEU A 52 2.01 5.09 18.08
N LEU A 53 1.87 3.84 18.55
CA LEU A 53 0.62 3.08 18.47
C LEU A 53 -0.51 3.77 19.24
N ALA A 54 -0.22 4.25 20.46
CA ALA A 54 -1.19 4.93 21.32
C ALA A 54 -1.67 6.26 20.68
N ASP A 55 -0.76 7.09 20.16
CA ASP A 55 -1.11 8.33 19.48
C ASP A 55 -1.92 8.05 18.21
N THR A 56 -1.54 7.03 17.44
CA THR A 56 -2.28 6.60 16.24
C THR A 56 -3.72 6.17 16.57
N ALA A 57 -3.90 5.40 17.64
CA ALA A 57 -5.23 4.98 18.08
C ALA A 57 -6.06 6.18 18.59
N ALA A 58 -5.44 7.07 19.37
CA ALA A 58 -6.08 8.25 19.93
C ALA A 58 -6.57 9.24 18.84
N MET A 59 -5.88 9.33 17.71
CA MET A 59 -6.35 10.15 16.58
C MET A 59 -7.49 9.52 15.78
N GLY A 60 -7.88 8.28 16.06
CA GLY A 60 -8.98 7.57 15.41
C GLY A 60 -8.58 6.83 14.13
N THR A 61 -7.31 6.58 13.91
CA THR A 61 -6.80 5.76 12.80
C THR A 61 -7.18 4.29 13.04
N PRO A 62 -7.86 3.62 12.09
CA PRO A 62 -8.31 2.26 12.32
C PRO A 62 -7.25 1.17 12.01
N VAL A 63 -6.26 1.47 11.19
CA VAL A 63 -5.32 0.47 10.66
C VAL A 63 -3.87 0.87 10.89
N PHE A 64 -3.09 -0.05 11.42
CA PHE A 64 -1.65 0.12 11.62
C PHE A 64 -0.89 -1.08 11.03
N ILE A 65 0.10 -0.81 10.19
CA ILE A 65 0.93 -1.84 9.56
C ILE A 65 2.35 -1.77 10.11
N LEU A 66 2.79 -2.87 10.70
CA LEU A 66 4.17 -3.09 11.09
C LEU A 66 4.92 -3.66 9.87
N SER A 67 5.70 -2.82 9.21
CA SER A 67 6.49 -3.14 8.03
C SER A 67 7.97 -2.96 8.32
N GLY A 68 8.80 -2.94 7.27
CA GLY A 68 10.23 -2.65 7.42
C GLY A 68 11.04 -3.17 6.26
N GLY A 69 12.30 -3.46 6.54
CA GLY A 69 13.06 -4.43 5.79
C GLY A 69 12.42 -5.80 6.01
N ASP A 70 12.60 -6.32 7.22
CA ASP A 70 11.89 -7.52 7.69
C ASP A 70 11.45 -7.30 9.14
N PRO A 71 10.16 -7.05 9.42
CA PRO A 71 9.68 -6.73 10.76
C PRO A 71 9.93 -7.84 11.77
N VAL A 72 10.07 -9.10 11.34
CA VAL A 72 10.37 -10.23 12.25
C VAL A 72 11.80 -10.21 12.80
N LYS A 73 12.66 -9.34 12.30
CA LYS A 73 13.96 -9.07 12.92
C LYS A 73 13.87 -8.24 14.20
N ARG A 74 12.69 -7.68 14.51
CA ARG A 74 12.43 -7.02 15.81
C ARG A 74 11.98 -8.06 16.84
N PRO A 75 12.70 -8.20 17.96
CA PRO A 75 12.35 -9.19 18.98
C PRO A 75 11.06 -8.86 19.73
N ASP A 76 10.64 -7.60 19.72
CA ASP A 76 9.43 -7.07 20.37
C ASP A 76 8.19 -7.02 19.46
N LEU A 77 8.26 -7.59 18.24
CA LEU A 77 7.16 -7.51 17.27
C LEU A 77 5.82 -8.02 17.82
N CYS A 78 5.81 -9.18 18.48
CA CYS A 78 4.60 -9.73 19.09
C CYS A 78 4.05 -8.83 20.21
N ARG A 79 4.92 -8.20 21.02
CA ARG A 79 4.52 -7.22 22.06
C ARG A 79 3.83 -6.01 21.42
N LEU A 80 4.39 -5.45 20.36
CA LEU A 80 3.82 -4.32 19.64
C LEU A 80 2.45 -4.67 19.00
N ILE A 81 2.31 -5.88 18.43
CA ILE A 81 1.03 -6.38 17.92
C ILE A 81 -0.01 -6.43 19.04
N THR A 82 0.32 -7.10 20.15
CA THR A 82 -0.58 -7.25 21.29
C THR A 82 -1.00 -5.89 21.85
N TYR A 83 -0.07 -4.97 22.01
CA TYR A 83 -0.36 -3.62 22.49
C TYR A 83 -1.29 -2.85 21.54
N GLY A 84 -1.01 -2.87 20.23
CA GLY A 84 -1.89 -2.24 19.23
C GLY A 84 -3.31 -2.83 19.22
N LYS A 85 -3.43 -4.15 19.45
CA LYS A 85 -4.74 -4.81 19.59
C LYS A 85 -5.50 -4.36 20.82
N GLN A 86 -4.83 -4.18 21.96
CA GLN A 86 -5.44 -3.65 23.19
C GLN A 86 -5.98 -2.23 22.99
N LEU A 87 -5.35 -1.44 22.13
CA LEU A 87 -5.80 -0.09 21.75
C LEU A 87 -6.95 -0.10 20.72
N GLY A 88 -7.40 -1.27 20.24
CA GLY A 88 -8.48 -1.41 19.27
C GLY A 88 -8.06 -1.23 17.81
N LEU A 89 -6.77 -1.12 17.52
CA LEU A 89 -6.25 -1.05 16.16
C LEU A 89 -6.41 -2.39 15.42
N ARG A 90 -6.63 -2.32 14.12
CA ARG A 90 -6.41 -3.47 13.23
C ARG A 90 -4.93 -3.47 12.83
N ILE A 91 -4.24 -4.55 13.17
CA ILE A 91 -2.80 -4.67 12.98
C ILE A 91 -2.50 -5.64 11.83
N GLY A 92 -1.74 -5.16 10.85
CA GLY A 92 -1.14 -5.99 9.81
C GLY A 92 0.39 -6.01 9.92
N THR A 93 1.03 -7.03 9.37
CA THR A 93 2.49 -7.06 9.22
C THR A 93 2.90 -7.64 7.86
N ILE A 94 4.08 -7.23 7.39
CA ILE A 94 4.61 -7.59 6.07
C ILE A 94 6.00 -8.23 6.26
N PRO A 95 6.10 -9.46 6.79
CA PRO A 95 7.38 -10.13 6.95
C PRO A 95 8.02 -10.45 5.58
N ALA A 96 9.33 -10.42 5.54
CA ALA A 96 10.08 -11.01 4.44
C ALA A 96 10.06 -12.54 4.60
N ALA A 97 9.80 -13.26 3.50
CA ALA A 97 9.82 -14.72 3.50
C ALA A 97 11.26 -15.23 3.50
N THR A 98 11.92 -15.13 4.65
CA THR A 98 13.31 -15.54 4.89
C THR A 98 13.39 -16.74 5.83
N ALA A 99 14.59 -17.17 6.20
CA ALA A 99 14.76 -18.28 7.15
C ALA A 99 14.26 -17.95 8.57
N THR A 100 14.14 -16.66 8.89
CA THR A 100 13.61 -16.19 10.19
C THR A 100 12.09 -16.32 10.30
N LEU A 101 11.37 -16.31 9.18
CA LEU A 101 9.93 -16.58 9.17
C LEU A 101 9.69 -18.10 9.21
N THR A 102 9.26 -18.59 10.35
CA THR A 102 8.97 -20.01 10.59
C THR A 102 7.48 -20.22 10.90
N LYS A 103 6.99 -21.45 10.81
CA LYS A 103 5.61 -21.79 11.15
C LYS A 103 5.26 -21.39 12.61
N ASP A 104 6.18 -21.64 13.55
CA ASP A 104 5.96 -21.28 14.95
C ASP A 104 5.91 -19.77 15.15
N LEU A 105 6.70 -19.00 14.40
CA LEU A 105 6.60 -17.54 14.43
C LEU A 105 5.27 -17.06 13.84
N VAL A 106 4.80 -17.62 12.72
CA VAL A 106 3.47 -17.28 12.14
C VAL A 106 2.36 -17.55 13.15
N ARG A 107 2.44 -18.68 13.89
CA ARG A 107 1.50 -18.99 14.99
C ARG A 107 1.60 -17.94 16.10
N SER A 108 2.81 -17.58 16.54
CA SER A 108 3.02 -16.57 17.58
C SER A 108 2.47 -15.20 17.19
N LEU A 109 2.60 -14.80 15.93
CA LEU A 109 2.01 -13.57 15.39
C LEU A 109 0.48 -13.62 15.45
N LYS A 110 -0.12 -14.75 15.10
CA LYS A 110 -1.58 -14.97 15.21
C LYS A 110 -2.03 -14.89 16.67
N ASP A 111 -1.33 -15.57 17.57
CA ASP A 111 -1.65 -15.60 19.00
C ASP A 111 -1.50 -14.22 19.66
N ALA A 112 -0.56 -13.39 19.15
CA ALA A 112 -0.44 -11.99 19.54
C ALA A 112 -1.60 -11.10 19.08
N GLY A 113 -2.50 -11.62 18.23
CA GLY A 113 -3.69 -10.93 17.76
C GLY A 113 -3.55 -10.29 16.38
N LEU A 114 -2.56 -10.69 15.57
CA LEU A 114 -2.40 -10.17 14.21
C LEU A 114 -3.67 -10.41 13.38
N ASP A 115 -4.19 -9.37 12.74
CA ASP A 115 -5.41 -9.45 11.92
C ASP A 115 -5.13 -9.96 10.51
N GLN A 116 -3.97 -9.59 9.93
CA GLN A 116 -3.62 -9.96 8.56
C GLN A 116 -2.11 -9.98 8.37
N MET A 117 -1.60 -10.99 7.71
CA MET A 117 -0.21 -11.06 7.26
C MET A 117 -0.15 -10.81 5.75
N ALA A 118 0.84 -10.03 5.30
CA ALA A 118 1.14 -9.89 3.89
C ALA A 118 2.51 -10.50 3.58
N VAL A 119 2.60 -11.23 2.47
CA VAL A 119 3.88 -11.67 1.92
C VAL A 119 4.02 -11.19 0.49
N SER A 120 5.25 -11.00 0.06
CA SER A 120 5.50 -10.48 -1.27
C SER A 120 5.75 -11.61 -2.27
N LEU A 121 5.06 -11.54 -3.41
CA LEU A 121 5.20 -12.46 -4.53
C LEU A 121 5.12 -11.64 -5.84
N ASP A 122 6.28 -11.47 -6.53
CA ASP A 122 6.34 -10.55 -7.69
C ASP A 122 6.32 -11.29 -9.03
N PHE A 123 6.65 -12.57 -9.04
CA PHE A 123 6.66 -13.39 -10.24
C PHE A 123 6.03 -14.76 -9.98
N PRO A 124 5.40 -15.36 -11.00
CA PRO A 124 4.76 -16.67 -10.87
C PRO A 124 5.76 -17.84 -10.92
N ARG A 125 7.04 -17.57 -11.24
CA ARG A 125 8.10 -18.57 -11.41
C ARG A 125 9.22 -18.33 -10.40
N ALA A 126 9.72 -19.43 -9.81
CA ALA A 126 10.72 -19.38 -8.75
C ALA A 126 11.99 -18.64 -9.18
N GLU A 127 12.52 -18.93 -10.35
CA GLU A 127 13.78 -18.35 -10.83
C GLU A 127 13.67 -16.83 -10.99
N LEU A 128 12.56 -16.34 -11.50
CA LEU A 128 12.32 -14.91 -11.69
C LEU A 128 12.11 -14.20 -10.36
N HIS A 129 11.33 -14.82 -9.47
CA HIS A 129 11.07 -14.27 -8.14
C HIS A 129 12.36 -14.20 -7.30
N ASP A 130 13.12 -15.28 -7.26
CA ASP A 130 14.38 -15.35 -6.53
C ASP A 130 15.39 -14.34 -7.04
N ALA A 131 15.53 -14.19 -8.37
CA ALA A 131 16.40 -13.18 -8.98
C ALA A 131 15.96 -11.74 -8.58
N PHE A 132 14.66 -11.46 -8.57
CA PHE A 132 14.11 -10.15 -8.20
C PHE A 132 14.25 -9.86 -6.70
N ARG A 133 14.16 -10.89 -5.85
CA ARG A 133 14.37 -10.79 -4.40
C ARG A 133 15.85 -10.86 -4.02
N GLY A 134 16.72 -11.24 -4.95
CA GLY A 134 18.18 -11.32 -4.77
C GLY A 134 18.63 -12.46 -3.86
N VAL A 135 17.78 -13.46 -3.60
CA VAL A 135 18.06 -14.61 -2.73
C VAL A 135 17.41 -15.87 -3.30
N SER A 136 18.22 -16.90 -3.53
CA SER A 136 17.73 -18.21 -3.98
C SER A 136 16.81 -18.86 -2.94
N GLY A 137 15.71 -19.46 -3.40
CA GLY A 137 14.71 -20.12 -2.57
C GLY A 137 13.68 -19.17 -1.93
N ALA A 138 13.72 -17.87 -2.25
CA ALA A 138 12.73 -16.90 -1.75
C ALA A 138 11.30 -17.26 -2.16
N PHE A 139 11.09 -17.76 -3.38
CA PHE A 139 9.79 -18.23 -3.85
C PHE A 139 9.25 -19.37 -2.98
N ASN A 140 10.05 -20.41 -2.76
CA ASN A 140 9.64 -21.56 -1.97
C ASN A 140 9.33 -21.19 -0.51
N LYS A 141 10.09 -20.25 0.06
CA LYS A 141 9.82 -19.71 1.41
C LYS A 141 8.54 -18.90 1.45
N THR A 142 8.24 -18.14 0.40
CA THR A 142 6.95 -17.43 0.27
C THR A 142 5.80 -18.42 0.20
N MET A 143 5.92 -19.50 -0.58
CA MET A 143 4.89 -20.55 -0.64
C MET A 143 4.69 -21.24 0.72
N ALA A 144 5.77 -21.58 1.42
CA ALA A 144 5.67 -22.13 2.78
C ALA A 144 4.98 -21.17 3.76
N ALA A 145 5.27 -19.87 3.67
CA ALA A 145 4.59 -18.86 4.50
C ALA A 145 3.08 -18.77 4.20
N VAL A 146 2.67 -18.94 2.95
CA VAL A 146 1.26 -19.05 2.54
C VAL A 146 0.60 -20.26 3.21
N GLU A 147 1.23 -21.43 3.14
CA GLU A 147 0.71 -22.66 3.79
C GLU A 147 0.57 -22.48 5.30
N TRP A 148 1.59 -21.93 5.97
CA TRP A 148 1.56 -21.68 7.42
C TRP A 148 0.47 -20.69 7.83
N ALA A 149 0.23 -19.63 7.02
CA ALA A 149 -0.85 -18.69 7.28
C ALA A 149 -2.21 -19.39 7.23
N HIS A 150 -2.45 -20.26 6.24
CA HIS A 150 -3.68 -21.04 6.14
C HIS A 150 -3.86 -22.00 7.30
N GLU A 151 -2.82 -22.75 7.67
CA GLU A 151 -2.86 -23.68 8.79
C GLU A 151 -3.16 -22.99 10.13
N CYS A 152 -2.68 -21.74 10.29
CA CYS A 152 -2.96 -20.92 11.48
C CYS A 152 -4.29 -20.15 11.39
N GLY A 153 -5.03 -20.22 10.28
CA GLY A 153 -6.22 -19.42 10.04
C GLY A 153 -5.95 -17.91 10.06
N LEU A 154 -4.78 -17.51 9.57
CA LEU A 154 -4.37 -16.09 9.49
C LEU A 154 -4.72 -15.55 8.10
N PRO A 155 -5.57 -14.50 7.99
CA PRO A 155 -5.89 -13.89 6.71
C PRO A 155 -4.62 -13.44 5.97
N LEU A 156 -4.50 -13.80 4.69
CA LEU A 156 -3.30 -13.60 3.90
C LEU A 156 -3.51 -12.58 2.78
N GLN A 157 -2.54 -11.67 2.65
CA GLN A 157 -2.39 -10.74 1.54
C GLN A 157 -1.16 -11.11 0.72
N ILE A 158 -1.27 -10.96 -0.60
CA ILE A 158 -0.10 -10.98 -1.49
C ILE A 158 0.18 -9.55 -1.97
N ASN A 159 1.47 -9.17 -1.92
CA ASN A 159 1.98 -7.93 -2.49
C ASN A 159 2.79 -8.24 -3.75
N THR A 160 2.45 -7.59 -4.86
CA THR A 160 3.15 -7.76 -6.15
C THR A 160 3.60 -6.40 -6.67
N SER A 161 4.89 -6.27 -7.00
CA SER A 161 5.46 -5.05 -7.58
C SER A 161 5.41 -5.11 -9.11
N LEU A 162 4.79 -4.12 -9.75
CA LEU A 162 4.75 -3.96 -11.20
C LEU A 162 5.79 -2.95 -11.68
N CYS A 163 6.69 -3.44 -12.50
CA CYS A 163 7.68 -2.68 -13.27
C CYS A 163 7.80 -3.28 -14.68
N ALA A 164 8.66 -2.75 -15.53
CA ALA A 164 8.85 -3.27 -16.88
C ALA A 164 9.15 -4.78 -16.94
N GLN A 165 9.85 -5.31 -15.92
CA GLN A 165 10.23 -6.72 -15.86
C GLN A 165 9.08 -7.65 -15.45
N SER A 166 8.21 -7.21 -14.50
CA SER A 166 7.13 -8.05 -13.94
C SER A 166 5.80 -7.88 -14.67
N ALA A 167 5.58 -6.75 -15.35
CA ALA A 167 4.33 -6.47 -16.06
C ALA A 167 3.91 -7.56 -17.05
N PRO A 168 4.82 -8.18 -17.84
CA PRO A 168 4.44 -9.26 -18.77
C PRO A 168 3.86 -10.51 -18.09
N TYR A 169 4.07 -10.67 -16.79
CA TYR A 169 3.63 -11.84 -16.02
C TYR A 169 2.35 -11.59 -15.21
N LEU A 170 1.70 -10.42 -15.35
CA LEU A 170 0.55 -10.06 -14.51
C LEU A 170 -0.62 -11.04 -14.64
N GLU A 171 -0.93 -11.53 -15.83
CA GLU A 171 -2.00 -12.51 -16.04
C GLU A 171 -1.64 -13.87 -15.41
N GLU A 172 -0.41 -14.32 -15.58
CA GLU A 172 0.08 -15.56 -14.96
C GLU A 172 0.08 -15.44 -13.42
N MET A 173 0.45 -14.25 -12.91
CA MET A 173 0.34 -13.93 -11.47
C MET A 173 -1.10 -13.98 -10.96
N ALA A 174 -2.07 -13.43 -11.71
CA ALA A 174 -3.47 -13.47 -11.35
C ALA A 174 -3.98 -14.91 -11.19
N VAL A 175 -3.60 -15.80 -12.10
CA VAL A 175 -3.92 -17.23 -12.01
C VAL A 175 -3.28 -17.89 -10.78
N LEU A 176 -2.04 -17.51 -10.46
CA LEU A 176 -1.36 -18.06 -9.28
C LEU A 176 -2.03 -17.58 -7.98
N VAL A 177 -2.26 -16.28 -7.81
CA VAL A 177 -2.82 -15.73 -6.58
C VAL A 177 -4.26 -16.20 -6.32
N GLU A 178 -5.04 -16.46 -7.37
CA GLU A 178 -6.37 -17.08 -7.24
C GLU A 178 -6.29 -18.45 -6.55
N ARG A 179 -5.26 -19.24 -6.89
CA ARG A 179 -5.05 -20.59 -6.30
C ARG A 179 -4.51 -20.55 -4.87
N LEU A 180 -3.91 -19.42 -4.46
CA LEU A 180 -3.32 -19.28 -3.12
C LEU A 180 -4.37 -19.02 -2.02
N GLY A 181 -5.66 -18.87 -2.34
CA GLY A 181 -6.72 -18.72 -1.34
C GLY A 181 -6.58 -17.46 -0.47
N ILE A 182 -6.09 -16.37 -1.06
CA ILE A 182 -5.83 -15.11 -0.37
C ILE A 182 -7.11 -14.30 -0.15
N VAL A 183 -7.06 -13.34 0.79
CA VAL A 183 -8.16 -12.39 1.00
C VAL A 183 -7.92 -11.04 0.32
N PHE A 184 -6.65 -10.75 -0.05
CA PHE A 184 -6.26 -9.45 -0.55
C PHE A 184 -5.03 -9.55 -1.46
N TRP A 185 -5.12 -8.97 -2.67
CA TRP A 185 -3.99 -8.78 -3.58
C TRP A 185 -3.70 -7.30 -3.74
N GLU A 186 -2.54 -6.85 -3.28
CA GLU A 186 -2.09 -5.47 -3.45
C GLU A 186 -1.03 -5.39 -4.52
N ILE A 187 -1.32 -4.62 -5.58
CA ILE A 187 -0.49 -4.44 -6.75
C ILE A 187 0.16 -3.06 -6.66
N PHE A 188 1.48 -3.05 -6.48
CA PHE A 188 2.28 -1.83 -6.36
C PHE A 188 2.91 -1.47 -7.70
N PHE A 189 2.51 -0.35 -8.27
CA PHE A 189 3.21 0.20 -9.42
C PHE A 189 4.51 0.85 -8.95
N LEU A 190 5.62 0.50 -9.57
CA LEU A 190 6.96 0.95 -9.18
C LEU A 190 7.01 2.48 -9.06
N VAL A 191 7.61 2.94 -7.98
CA VAL A 191 8.13 4.30 -7.86
C VAL A 191 9.66 4.18 -7.87
N PRO A 192 10.38 4.89 -8.75
CA PRO A 192 11.82 4.77 -8.87
C PRO A 192 12.52 5.49 -7.70
N VAL A 193 12.59 4.80 -6.57
CA VAL A 193 13.29 5.24 -5.34
C VAL A 193 14.11 4.09 -4.77
N GLY A 194 15.19 4.40 -4.06
CA GLY A 194 16.11 3.42 -3.53
C GLY A 194 16.68 2.53 -4.63
N ARG A 195 16.81 1.22 -4.40
CA ARG A 195 17.30 0.30 -5.44
C ARG A 195 16.38 0.21 -6.67
N GLY A 196 15.11 0.55 -6.51
CA GLY A 196 14.14 0.58 -7.61
C GLY A 196 14.43 1.64 -8.69
N GLU A 197 15.31 2.61 -8.44
CA GLU A 197 15.76 3.60 -9.44
C GLU A 197 16.44 2.95 -10.65
N ALA A 198 17.10 1.81 -10.43
CA ALA A 198 17.78 1.06 -11.49
C ALA A 198 16.83 0.21 -12.35
N LEU A 199 15.56 0.08 -11.97
CA LEU A 199 14.58 -0.72 -12.69
C LEU A 199 13.87 0.13 -13.76
N GLY A 200 13.53 -0.54 -14.88
CA GLY A 200 12.72 0.08 -15.92
C GLY A 200 11.30 0.40 -15.44
N GLY A 201 10.87 1.63 -15.68
CA GLY A 201 9.50 2.06 -15.46
C GLY A 201 8.54 1.58 -16.57
N LEU A 202 7.25 1.78 -16.31
CA LEU A 202 6.20 1.55 -17.31
C LEU A 202 5.95 2.83 -18.10
N THR A 203 5.49 2.70 -19.34
CA THR A 203 4.92 3.82 -20.08
C THR A 203 3.48 4.08 -19.61
N ALA A 204 2.95 5.25 -19.92
CA ALA A 204 1.57 5.60 -19.63
C ALA A 204 0.58 4.63 -20.32
N ASP A 205 0.86 4.25 -21.56
CA ASP A 205 0.00 3.31 -22.32
C ASP A 205 0.07 1.88 -21.75
N GLN A 206 1.25 1.44 -21.31
CA GLN A 206 1.38 0.17 -20.61
C GLN A 206 0.56 0.15 -19.32
N CYS A 207 0.49 1.28 -18.59
CA CYS A 207 -0.37 1.36 -17.42
C CYS A 207 -1.85 1.15 -17.75
N GLU A 208 -2.36 1.76 -18.83
CA GLU A 208 -3.75 1.57 -19.27
C GLU A 208 -4.02 0.10 -19.65
N GLN A 209 -3.10 -0.55 -20.37
CA GLN A 209 -3.22 -1.97 -20.71
C GLN A 209 -3.25 -2.85 -19.46
N LEU A 210 -2.40 -2.58 -18.48
CA LEU A 210 -2.39 -3.30 -17.21
C LEU A 210 -3.67 -3.06 -16.40
N PHE A 211 -4.26 -1.87 -16.47
CA PHE A 211 -5.53 -1.56 -15.81
C PHE A 211 -6.68 -2.39 -16.35
N GLU A 212 -6.70 -2.69 -17.65
CA GLU A 212 -7.69 -3.58 -18.24
C GLU A 212 -7.61 -4.99 -17.61
N VAL A 213 -6.41 -5.54 -17.51
CA VAL A 213 -6.17 -6.84 -16.87
C VAL A 213 -6.59 -6.81 -15.40
N ILE A 214 -6.14 -5.80 -14.64
CA ILE A 214 -6.45 -5.67 -13.21
C ILE A 214 -7.95 -5.51 -12.98
N TYR A 215 -8.64 -4.72 -13.81
CA TYR A 215 -10.08 -4.51 -13.71
C TYR A 215 -10.87 -5.80 -13.97
N ARG A 216 -10.46 -6.58 -14.99
CA ARG A 216 -11.04 -7.90 -15.28
C ARG A 216 -10.87 -8.84 -14.07
N VAL A 217 -9.66 -8.95 -13.51
CA VAL A 217 -9.36 -9.76 -12.32
C VAL A 217 -10.19 -9.30 -11.14
N GLN A 218 -10.21 -8.00 -10.83
CA GLN A 218 -10.97 -7.43 -9.71
C GLN A 218 -12.47 -7.77 -9.78
N ARG A 219 -13.03 -7.90 -10.98
CA ARG A 219 -14.43 -8.24 -11.15
C ARG A 219 -14.75 -9.73 -11.00
N GLN A 220 -13.78 -10.59 -11.24
CA GLN A 220 -13.94 -12.04 -11.26
C GLN A 220 -13.49 -12.71 -9.96
N SER A 221 -12.54 -12.07 -9.24
CA SER A 221 -11.93 -12.66 -8.05
C SER A 221 -12.84 -12.63 -6.83
N HIS A 222 -12.62 -13.58 -5.93
CA HIS A 222 -13.26 -13.66 -4.62
C HIS A 222 -12.50 -12.86 -3.54
N PHE A 223 -11.31 -12.36 -3.85
CA PHE A 223 -10.48 -11.52 -2.98
C PHE A 223 -10.51 -10.05 -3.40
N VAL A 224 -10.09 -9.18 -2.51
CA VAL A 224 -9.95 -7.74 -2.80
C VAL A 224 -8.71 -7.49 -3.63
N VAL A 225 -8.84 -6.74 -4.72
CA VAL A 225 -7.70 -6.22 -5.51
C VAL A 225 -7.54 -4.74 -5.24
N LYS A 226 -6.37 -4.32 -4.79
CA LYS A 226 -6.00 -2.92 -4.56
C LYS A 226 -4.79 -2.54 -5.40
N VAL A 227 -4.85 -1.37 -5.99
CA VAL A 227 -3.73 -0.78 -6.74
C VAL A 227 -3.12 0.36 -5.93
N THR A 228 -1.82 0.27 -5.70
CA THR A 228 -1.03 1.25 -4.94
C THR A 228 0.00 1.92 -5.86
N GLU A 229 0.26 3.21 -5.63
CA GLU A 229 1.10 4.09 -6.46
C GLU A 229 0.64 4.22 -7.94
N ALA A 230 -0.60 3.84 -8.25
CA ALA A 230 -1.26 4.15 -9.51
C ALA A 230 -2.71 4.63 -9.27
N PRO A 231 -2.92 5.79 -8.60
CA PRO A 231 -4.27 6.29 -8.32
C PRO A 231 -5.12 6.53 -9.57
N HIS A 232 -4.50 6.70 -10.73
CA HIS A 232 -5.20 6.85 -12.02
C HIS A 232 -5.98 5.57 -12.44
N TYR A 233 -5.72 4.43 -11.84
CA TYR A 233 -6.60 3.27 -11.91
C TYR A 233 -8.03 3.57 -11.44
N ARG A 234 -8.20 4.45 -10.44
CA ARG A 234 -9.55 4.86 -9.99
C ARG A 234 -10.31 5.62 -11.06
N ARG A 235 -9.61 6.46 -11.85
CA ARG A 235 -10.19 7.12 -13.02
C ARG A 235 -10.60 6.08 -14.05
N TYR A 236 -9.72 5.12 -14.39
CA TYR A 236 -10.01 4.03 -15.33
C TYR A 236 -11.27 3.27 -14.92
N VAL A 237 -11.34 2.85 -13.66
CA VAL A 237 -12.54 2.17 -13.12
C VAL A 237 -13.79 3.04 -13.24
N ALA A 238 -13.71 4.33 -12.88
CA ALA A 238 -14.86 5.24 -12.98
C ALA A 238 -15.37 5.37 -14.42
N GLN A 239 -14.48 5.38 -15.41
CA GLN A 239 -14.84 5.40 -16.84
C GLN A 239 -15.52 4.10 -17.26
N CYS A 240 -14.93 2.95 -16.95
CA CYS A 240 -15.53 1.64 -17.26
C CYS A 240 -16.92 1.46 -16.63
N GLU A 241 -17.10 1.88 -15.37
CA GLU A 241 -18.41 1.77 -14.72
C GLU A 241 -19.44 2.76 -15.29
N ALA A 242 -19.02 3.96 -15.71
CA ALA A 242 -19.90 4.91 -16.40
C ALA A 242 -20.38 4.38 -17.75
N GLU A 243 -19.47 3.81 -18.55
CA GLU A 243 -19.81 3.19 -19.84
C GLU A 243 -20.79 2.02 -19.67
N ARG A 244 -20.58 1.18 -18.67
CA ARG A 244 -21.47 0.07 -18.34
C ARG A 244 -22.84 0.54 -17.84
N GLY A 245 -22.85 1.53 -16.94
CA GLY A 245 -24.08 2.12 -16.44
C GLY A 245 -24.90 2.81 -17.54
N ALA A 246 -24.22 3.42 -18.53
CA ALA A 246 -24.85 3.97 -19.71
C ALA A 246 -25.42 2.88 -20.64
N ALA A 247 -24.77 1.72 -20.73
CA ALA A 247 -25.25 0.58 -21.50
C ALA A 247 -26.46 -0.10 -20.86
N GLU A 248 -26.50 -0.15 -19.50
CA GLU A 248 -27.58 -0.78 -18.73
C GLU A 248 -28.75 0.19 -18.47
N ARG A 249 -28.51 1.51 -18.41
CA ARG A 249 -29.52 2.57 -18.16
C ARG A 249 -29.12 3.85 -18.91
N PRO A 250 -29.62 4.09 -20.14
CA PRO A 250 -29.38 5.36 -20.84
C PRO A 250 -29.92 6.55 -20.03
N GLY A 251 -29.03 7.43 -19.56
CA GLY A 251 -29.39 8.66 -18.82
C GLY A 251 -29.00 8.76 -17.36
N ALA A 252 -28.37 7.75 -16.77
CA ALA A 252 -27.83 7.83 -15.41
C ALA A 252 -26.47 8.53 -15.38
N GLY A 253 -26.42 9.74 -14.85
CA GLY A 253 -25.17 10.49 -14.61
C GLY A 253 -24.22 9.75 -13.65
N LEU A 254 -22.95 10.18 -13.66
CA LEU A 254 -21.83 9.66 -12.85
C LEU A 254 -22.29 9.22 -11.45
N ALA A 255 -22.57 7.94 -11.30
CA ALA A 255 -22.90 7.35 -10.01
C ALA A 255 -21.59 7.02 -9.27
N THR A 256 -21.55 7.50 -8.07
CA THR A 256 -20.49 7.42 -7.07
C THR A 256 -19.82 6.04 -6.93
N LEU A 257 -18.49 6.04 -6.74
CA LEU A 257 -17.57 4.96 -6.34
C LEU A 257 -18.03 3.91 -5.28
N PRO A 258 -19.19 4.01 -4.60
CA PRO A 258 -19.54 3.19 -3.44
C PRO A 258 -19.82 1.70 -3.71
N GLN A 259 -20.13 1.29 -4.94
CA GLN A 259 -20.58 -0.09 -5.17
C GLN A 259 -19.44 -1.12 -5.31
N MET A 260 -18.27 -0.71 -5.75
CA MET A 260 -17.13 -1.61 -5.89
C MET A 260 -16.48 -2.00 -4.55
N LEU A 261 -16.61 -1.14 -3.54
CA LEU A 261 -16.12 -1.39 -2.19
C LEU A 261 -17.05 -2.29 -1.34
N ARG A 262 -18.26 -2.57 -1.81
CA ARG A 262 -19.28 -3.33 -1.07
C ARG A 262 -19.22 -4.86 -1.26
N ARG A 263 -18.37 -5.39 -2.13
CA ARG A 263 -18.26 -6.83 -2.36
C ARG A 263 -17.40 -7.60 -1.34
N SER A 264 -16.91 -6.95 -0.30
CA SER A 264 -16.20 -7.63 0.79
C SER A 264 -17.15 -8.16 1.89
N GLU A 265 -18.28 -8.74 1.51
CA GLU A 265 -19.11 -9.53 2.41
C GLU A 265 -18.62 -10.99 2.48
N GLY A 266 -17.30 -11.18 2.62
CA GLY A 266 -16.71 -12.47 2.95
C GLY A 266 -16.30 -12.51 4.43
N PRO A 267 -16.11 -13.69 5.03
CA PRO A 267 -15.66 -13.83 6.40
C PRO A 267 -14.18 -13.44 6.53
N GLY A 268 -13.92 -12.16 6.74
CA GLY A 268 -12.58 -11.66 6.94
C GLY A 268 -12.50 -10.16 6.67
N HIS A 269 -12.42 -9.37 7.72
CA HIS A 269 -12.16 -7.94 7.60
C HIS A 269 -10.78 -7.74 7.00
N THR A 270 -10.72 -7.31 5.73
CA THR A 270 -9.44 -6.99 5.08
C THR A 270 -8.83 -5.75 5.70
N VAL A 271 -7.64 -5.89 6.26
CA VAL A 271 -6.84 -4.78 6.76
C VAL A 271 -6.38 -3.93 5.56
N GLY A 272 -6.51 -2.60 5.65
CA GLY A 272 -5.99 -1.69 4.63
C GLY A 272 -6.91 -1.32 3.47
N LEU A 273 -8.16 -1.82 3.42
CA LEU A 273 -9.16 -1.35 2.46
C LEU A 273 -9.92 -0.14 3.00
N ALA A 274 -9.58 1.05 2.53
CA ALA A 274 -10.26 2.29 2.91
C ALA A 274 -11.60 2.45 2.19
N PRO A 275 -12.63 3.05 2.85
CA PRO A 275 -13.93 3.34 2.22
C PRO A 275 -13.84 4.34 1.07
N ARG A 276 -12.77 5.11 1.00
CA ARG A 276 -12.41 5.99 -0.11
C ARG A 276 -10.92 5.86 -0.42
N GLY A 277 -10.50 6.25 -1.63
CA GLY A 277 -9.11 6.15 -2.04
C GLY A 277 -8.15 6.92 -1.13
N VAL A 278 -7.11 6.28 -0.67
CA VAL A 278 -5.98 6.91 0.03
C VAL A 278 -4.87 7.25 -0.95
N ASN A 279 -4.15 8.33 -0.69
CA ASN A 279 -2.94 8.75 -1.42
C ASN A 279 -1.86 9.16 -0.42
N ALA A 280 -0.64 9.41 -0.90
CA ALA A 280 0.41 9.99 -0.09
C ALA A 280 -0.09 11.23 0.67
N GLY A 281 -0.03 11.22 2.00
CA GLY A 281 -0.47 12.30 2.87
C GLY A 281 -1.99 12.52 2.96
N ASN A 282 -2.78 11.82 2.19
CA ASN A 282 -4.25 11.91 2.20
C ASN A 282 -4.87 10.57 2.58
N GLY A 283 -5.19 10.40 3.85
CA GLY A 283 -5.63 9.15 4.45
C GLY A 283 -4.49 8.14 4.72
N PHE A 284 -3.24 8.54 4.55
CA PHE A 284 -2.05 7.72 4.70
C PHE A 284 -0.92 8.51 5.37
N ALA A 285 -0.19 7.86 6.27
CA ALA A 285 1.08 8.35 6.81
C ALA A 285 2.08 7.20 6.93
N PHE A 286 3.36 7.52 6.80
CA PHE A 286 4.47 6.60 6.92
C PHE A 286 5.45 7.11 7.98
N VAL A 287 5.90 6.20 8.86
CA VAL A 287 6.91 6.47 9.88
C VAL A 287 8.12 5.58 9.60
N SER A 288 9.30 6.17 9.52
CA SER A 288 10.55 5.43 9.34
C SER A 288 10.97 4.70 10.61
N HIS A 289 11.97 3.83 10.48
CA HIS A 289 12.57 3.11 11.61
C HIS A 289 13.20 4.05 12.68
N THR A 290 13.62 5.26 12.26
CA THR A 290 14.16 6.29 13.16
C THR A 290 13.11 7.29 13.66
N GLY A 291 11.83 7.10 13.31
CA GLY A 291 10.73 7.95 13.76
C GLY A 291 10.45 9.18 12.88
N GLU A 292 11.10 9.30 11.72
CA GLU A 292 10.80 10.35 10.77
C GLU A 292 9.46 10.10 10.07
N VAL A 293 8.65 11.16 9.89
CA VAL A 293 7.30 11.07 9.31
C VAL A 293 7.30 11.57 7.88
N PHE A 294 6.70 10.75 7.00
CA PHE A 294 6.57 11.01 5.57
C PHE A 294 5.13 10.81 5.10
N PRO A 295 4.69 11.48 4.02
CA PRO A 295 3.37 11.27 3.43
C PRO A 295 3.19 9.87 2.81
N SER A 296 4.28 9.23 2.38
CA SER A 296 4.34 7.88 1.83
C SER A 296 5.75 7.33 2.02
N GLY A 297 5.88 6.01 2.16
CA GLY A 297 7.19 5.36 2.13
C GLY A 297 7.95 5.55 0.82
N PHE A 298 7.26 5.96 -0.24
CA PHE A 298 7.85 6.24 -1.55
C PHE A 298 8.03 7.74 -1.85
N LEU A 299 7.62 8.63 -0.94
CA LEU A 299 7.80 10.09 -1.07
C LEU A 299 8.74 10.58 0.03
N PRO A 300 10.06 10.71 -0.24
CA PRO A 300 11.08 11.00 0.76
C PRO A 300 11.12 12.51 1.12
N VAL A 301 9.96 13.12 1.33
CA VAL A 301 9.82 14.49 1.81
C VAL A 301 9.35 14.43 3.26
N ARG A 302 10.26 14.81 4.17
CA ARG A 302 10.05 14.74 5.61
C ARG A 302 9.03 15.77 6.08
N ALA A 303 8.07 15.35 6.89
CA ALA A 303 7.07 16.22 7.52
C ALA A 303 7.38 16.54 8.99
N GLY A 304 8.12 15.69 9.69
CA GLY A 304 8.48 15.84 11.10
C GLY A 304 9.08 14.57 11.67
N SER A 305 9.13 14.44 12.99
CA SER A 305 9.60 13.24 13.70
C SER A 305 8.75 12.97 14.92
N VAL A 306 8.36 11.70 15.13
CA VAL A 306 7.58 11.28 16.31
C VAL A 306 8.38 11.38 17.62
N ARG A 307 9.69 11.54 17.53
CA ARG A 307 10.55 11.84 18.68
C ARG A 307 10.44 13.27 19.20
N SER A 308 10.01 14.20 18.36
CA SER A 308 9.89 15.61 18.71
C SER A 308 8.47 16.10 18.94
N GLN A 309 7.48 15.43 18.30
CA GLN A 309 6.07 15.80 18.41
C GLN A 309 5.17 14.61 18.02
N PRO A 310 3.93 14.54 18.52
CA PRO A 310 3.01 13.45 18.17
C PRO A 310 2.74 13.36 16.66
N LEU A 311 2.52 12.14 16.16
CA LEU A 311 2.11 11.91 14.76
C LEU A 311 0.84 12.67 14.42
N SER A 312 -0.10 12.73 15.36
CA SER A 312 -1.38 13.46 15.23
C SER A 312 -1.18 14.94 14.89
N ASP A 313 -0.22 15.61 15.53
CA ASP A 313 0.10 17.02 15.27
C ASP A 313 0.79 17.18 13.91
N ILE A 314 1.77 16.32 13.58
CA ILE A 314 2.44 16.33 12.28
C ILE A 314 1.42 16.15 11.17
N TYR A 315 0.55 15.15 11.27
CA TYR A 315 -0.44 14.84 10.23
C TYR A 315 -1.43 15.98 10.02
N ARG A 316 -1.91 16.62 11.10
CA ARG A 316 -2.92 17.69 11.02
C ARG A 316 -2.34 19.01 10.56
N HIS A 317 -1.15 19.38 11.03
CA HIS A 317 -0.64 20.74 10.97
C HIS A 317 0.55 20.95 10.02
N SER A 318 1.23 19.87 9.59
CA SER A 318 2.30 20.01 8.59
C SER A 318 1.74 20.57 7.28
N GLU A 319 2.37 21.61 6.76
CA GLU A 319 2.06 22.21 5.46
C GLU A 319 2.10 21.16 4.33
N LEU A 320 3.07 20.23 4.38
CA LEU A 320 3.19 19.14 3.42
C LEU A 320 1.94 18.27 3.36
N PHE A 321 1.44 17.81 4.53
CA PHE A 321 0.23 17.01 4.58
C PHE A 321 -1.02 17.80 4.19
N GLN A 322 -1.11 19.08 4.56
CA GLN A 322 -2.22 19.95 4.18
C GLN A 322 -2.25 20.18 2.66
N THR A 323 -1.11 20.44 2.05
CA THR A 323 -0.97 20.62 0.60
C THR A 323 -1.35 19.34 -0.16
N LEU A 324 -0.89 18.17 0.28
CA LEU A 324 -1.21 16.88 -0.36
C LEU A 324 -2.68 16.49 -0.26
N ARG A 325 -3.41 17.00 0.73
CA ARG A 325 -4.86 16.82 0.87
C ARG A 325 -5.70 17.79 0.01
N ASN A 326 -5.06 18.81 -0.56
CA ASN A 326 -5.72 19.81 -1.41
C ASN A 326 -5.57 19.44 -2.90
N PRO A 327 -6.60 18.91 -3.58
CA PRO A 327 -6.51 18.57 -4.99
C PRO A 327 -6.32 19.79 -5.89
N ASP A 328 -6.69 20.99 -5.44
CA ASP A 328 -6.55 22.24 -6.20
C ASP A 328 -5.11 22.78 -6.18
N ALA A 329 -4.25 22.27 -5.29
CA ALA A 329 -2.81 22.57 -5.30
C ALA A 329 -2.04 21.82 -6.39
N LEU A 330 -2.65 20.81 -7.05
CA LEU A 330 -1.99 20.03 -8.09
C LEU A 330 -1.70 20.88 -9.33
N LEU A 331 -0.59 20.57 -10.00
CA LEU A 331 -0.11 21.29 -11.18
C LEU A 331 -0.28 20.48 -12.47
N GLY A 332 -0.15 21.16 -13.58
CA GLY A 332 -0.16 20.55 -14.91
C GLY A 332 -1.47 19.82 -15.24
N ARG A 333 -1.38 18.65 -15.88
CA ARG A 333 -2.55 17.84 -16.26
C ARG A 333 -3.34 17.37 -15.04
N CYS A 334 -2.66 16.98 -13.95
CA CYS A 334 -3.33 16.54 -12.73
C CYS A 334 -4.18 17.66 -12.11
N GLY A 335 -3.70 18.91 -12.11
CA GLY A 335 -4.43 20.05 -11.57
C GLY A 335 -5.67 20.44 -12.38
N ARG A 336 -5.66 20.20 -13.71
CA ARG A 336 -6.78 20.49 -14.61
C ARG A 336 -7.76 19.31 -14.74
N CYS A 337 -7.41 18.14 -14.19
CA CYS A 337 -8.14 16.92 -14.43
C CYS A 337 -9.46 16.92 -13.61
N GLU A 338 -10.56 16.59 -14.27
CA GLU A 338 -11.88 16.41 -13.65
C GLU A 338 -11.89 15.28 -12.62
N TYR A 339 -10.97 14.31 -12.75
CA TYR A 339 -10.78 13.21 -11.79
C TYR A 339 -9.82 13.55 -10.64
N ARG A 340 -9.30 14.80 -10.52
CA ARG A 340 -8.25 15.14 -9.54
C ARG A 340 -8.64 14.81 -8.08
N ALA A 341 -9.92 14.92 -7.76
CA ALA A 341 -10.41 14.64 -6.40
C ALA A 341 -10.39 13.15 -6.02
N ILE A 342 -10.60 12.26 -6.99
CA ILE A 342 -10.61 10.81 -6.75
C ILE A 342 -9.28 10.13 -7.08
N CYS A 343 -8.51 10.72 -7.99
CA CYS A 343 -7.24 10.20 -8.49
C CYS A 343 -6.06 10.95 -7.89
N GLY A 344 -5.81 12.16 -8.36
CA GLY A 344 -4.68 13.00 -7.96
C GLY A 344 -3.31 12.52 -8.47
N GLY A 345 -3.19 11.38 -9.14
CA GLY A 345 -1.91 10.79 -9.58
C GLY A 345 -1.01 10.32 -8.42
N SER A 346 0.03 9.53 -8.71
CA SER A 346 1.05 9.17 -7.71
C SER A 346 1.93 10.39 -7.40
N ARG A 347 1.81 10.90 -6.18
CA ARG A 347 2.62 12.04 -5.72
C ARG A 347 4.08 11.64 -5.53
N SER A 348 4.29 10.38 -5.14
CA SER A 348 5.62 9.79 -5.01
C SER A 348 6.34 9.71 -6.35
N ARG A 349 5.65 9.20 -7.39
CA ARG A 349 6.24 9.10 -8.74
C ARG A 349 6.41 10.47 -9.38
N ALA A 350 5.46 11.38 -9.22
CA ALA A 350 5.60 12.75 -9.68
C ALA A 350 6.87 13.37 -9.10
N TYR A 351 7.11 13.23 -7.79
CA TYR A 351 8.31 13.71 -7.13
C TYR A 351 9.59 13.04 -7.65
N ALA A 352 9.61 11.71 -7.70
CA ALA A 352 10.79 10.93 -8.10
C ALA A 352 11.26 11.30 -9.54
N LEU A 353 10.33 11.60 -10.44
CA LEU A 353 10.65 11.88 -11.85
C LEU A 353 10.72 13.37 -12.23
N SER A 354 10.21 14.27 -11.39
CA SER A 354 10.20 15.72 -11.70
C SER A 354 10.74 16.62 -10.58
N GLY A 355 11.03 16.07 -9.41
CA GLY A 355 11.39 16.86 -8.22
C GLY A 355 10.22 17.58 -7.54
N SER A 356 8.98 17.45 -8.06
CA SER A 356 7.80 18.10 -7.49
C SER A 356 6.67 17.10 -7.25
N TYR A 357 6.24 16.96 -5.99
CA TYR A 357 5.09 16.11 -5.64
C TYR A 357 3.74 16.69 -6.10
N LEU A 358 3.69 17.93 -6.57
CA LEU A 358 2.49 18.56 -7.14
C LEU A 358 2.41 18.40 -8.66
N ALA A 359 3.48 17.99 -9.32
CA ALA A 359 3.53 17.85 -10.77
C ALA A 359 2.58 16.76 -11.29
N THR A 360 2.38 16.72 -12.60
CA THR A 360 1.66 15.64 -13.29
C THR A 360 2.34 14.29 -13.04
N ASP A 361 1.54 13.26 -12.73
CA ASP A 361 2.03 11.87 -12.75
C ASP A 361 2.36 11.47 -14.21
N PRO A 362 3.63 11.20 -14.53
CA PRO A 362 4.04 10.94 -15.93
C PRO A 362 3.52 9.61 -16.50
N TRP A 363 3.08 8.68 -15.64
CA TRP A 363 2.53 7.39 -16.09
C TRP A 363 1.02 7.42 -16.36
N CYS A 364 0.40 8.58 -16.34
CA CYS A 364 -1.00 8.73 -16.71
C CYS A 364 -1.14 9.10 -18.20
N ALA A 365 -1.82 8.28 -19.00
CA ALA A 365 -2.10 8.55 -20.40
C ALA A 365 -3.28 9.52 -20.61
N TYR A 366 -4.14 9.65 -19.60
CA TYR A 366 -5.38 10.42 -19.72
C TYR A 366 -5.12 11.91 -20.02
N GLN A 367 -5.85 12.41 -20.99
CA GLN A 367 -5.88 13.83 -21.36
C GLN A 367 -7.19 14.44 -20.85
N PRO A 368 -7.13 15.36 -19.87
CA PRO A 368 -8.32 16.06 -19.38
C PRO A 368 -9.00 16.86 -20.49
N ALA A 369 -10.33 17.00 -20.41
CA ALA A 369 -11.06 17.86 -21.33
C ALA A 369 -10.49 19.30 -21.31
N PRO A 370 -10.50 20.00 -22.47
CA PRO A 370 -10.17 21.43 -22.50
C PRO A 370 -11.05 22.20 -21.51
N MET A 371 -10.46 23.09 -20.72
CA MET A 371 -11.26 23.97 -19.87
C MET A 371 -12.11 24.89 -20.75
N PRO A 372 -13.42 25.05 -20.48
CA PRO A 372 -14.24 26.00 -21.20
C PRO A 372 -13.65 27.41 -21.00
N GLY A 373 -13.17 28.04 -22.06
CA GLY A 373 -12.78 29.46 -22.03
C GLY A 373 -11.27 29.77 -22.01
N MET A 374 -10.39 28.84 -22.39
CA MET A 374 -9.01 29.19 -22.82
C MET A 374 -8.91 29.21 -24.33
#